data_c52a0dbcc051c1980ea52a62e9ce5511
#
_entry.id   c52a0dbcc051c1980ea52a62e9ce5511
#
_cell.length_a   1.000
_cell.length_b   1.000
_cell.length_c   1.000
_cell.angle_alpha   90.00
_cell.angle_beta   90.00
_cell.angle_gamma   90.00
#
_symmetry.space_group_name_H-M   'P 1'
#
loop_
_entity.id
_entity.type
_entity.pdbx_description
1 polymer ?
#
loop_
_entity_poly.entity_id
_entity_poly.type
_entity_poly.pdbx_seq_one_letter_code
_entity_poly.pdbx_strand_id
1 'polypeptide(L)'
;ENIAAIDDTVRVKIENDKCRRYMGRIVRNVKVGPSPEWVVKHLESVGQKSINNVVDATNIVMFDCGNPTHVFDAKKVGSTIRIKETGSQKKVSLLGGEEKDLKETDLVITDGEDNVLAIAGVKGGTRAEVDENTADIILEVANFDPVTVRKTGRGMGLFTDAIKRFENDLSPVRAEYAMRELSALIFEMCPDAEFEDIVDVFPDKQKWETRQDIEITTDYINKKLGSNFKEEEIENVLMRLRISFRREGEAFVVSPFVLRLDLIGPLDLVEEIGRVLGY
;
A
#
# COMPACT_ATOMS: atom_id res chain seq x y z
N GLU A 1 -10.26 -18.64 -10.02
CA GLU A 1 -9.69 -18.60 -8.68
C GLU A 1 -8.39 -17.76 -8.71
N ASN A 2 -8.31 -16.73 -7.85
CA ASN A 2 -7.12 -15.86 -7.77
C ASN A 2 -6.06 -16.54 -6.89
N ILE A 3 -5.37 -17.53 -7.44
CA ILE A 3 -4.31 -18.28 -6.75
C ILE A 3 -3.03 -18.14 -7.56
N ALA A 4 -1.96 -17.70 -6.92
CA ALA A 4 -0.61 -17.81 -7.43
C ALA A 4 0.22 -18.66 -6.47
N ALA A 5 0.96 -19.63 -6.97
CA ALA A 5 1.92 -20.43 -6.23
C ALA A 5 3.11 -20.77 -7.13
N ILE A 6 4.30 -20.64 -6.60
CA ILE A 6 5.54 -21.18 -7.16
C ILE A 6 6.02 -22.24 -6.16
N ASP A 7 6.61 -23.33 -6.59
CA ASP A 7 7.11 -24.39 -5.68
C ASP A 7 8.05 -23.78 -4.63
N ASP A 8 7.83 -24.15 -3.38
CA ASP A 8 8.49 -23.68 -2.16
C ASP A 8 8.20 -22.24 -1.72
N THR A 9 7.30 -21.51 -2.39
CA THR A 9 6.86 -20.19 -1.97
C THR A 9 5.56 -20.24 -1.17
N VAL A 10 5.26 -19.12 -0.48
CA VAL A 10 3.96 -18.98 0.18
C VAL A 10 2.84 -18.91 -0.88
N ARG A 11 1.78 -19.69 -0.69
CA ARG A 11 0.57 -19.60 -1.51
C ARG A 11 -0.29 -18.45 -1.02
N VAL A 12 -0.69 -17.58 -1.95
CA VAL A 12 -1.58 -16.46 -1.63
C VAL A 12 -2.93 -16.67 -2.32
N LYS A 13 -4.02 -16.58 -1.54
CA LYS A 13 -5.39 -16.69 -2.06
C LYS A 13 -6.20 -15.46 -1.64
N ILE A 14 -6.67 -14.68 -2.62
CA ILE A 14 -7.61 -13.58 -2.42
C ILE A 14 -9.02 -14.12 -2.65
N GLU A 15 -9.88 -14.08 -1.61
CA GLU A 15 -11.23 -14.67 -1.63
C GLU A 15 -12.35 -13.65 -1.79
N ASN A 16 -12.02 -12.35 -1.93
CA ASN A 16 -13.01 -11.31 -2.24
C ASN A 16 -12.37 -10.12 -2.98
N ASP A 17 -13.20 -9.18 -3.44
CA ASP A 17 -12.82 -7.99 -4.21
C ASP A 17 -12.28 -6.82 -3.36
N LYS A 18 -12.30 -6.93 -2.03
CA LYS A 18 -11.82 -5.89 -1.11
C LYS A 18 -10.29 -5.88 -0.97
N CYS A 19 -9.61 -6.92 -1.43
CA CYS A 19 -8.16 -6.93 -1.62
C CYS A 19 -7.87 -6.80 -3.12
N ARG A 20 -7.33 -5.65 -3.54
CA ARG A 20 -7.09 -5.34 -4.95
C ARG A 20 -5.77 -5.90 -5.47
N ARG A 21 -4.79 -6.10 -4.60
CA ARG A 21 -3.49 -6.72 -4.89
C ARG A 21 -2.88 -7.22 -3.60
N TYR A 22 -2.22 -8.34 -3.67
CA TYR A 22 -1.40 -8.87 -2.58
C TYR A 22 -0.10 -9.42 -3.13
N MET A 23 1.01 -8.89 -2.64
CA MET A 23 2.35 -9.36 -2.95
C MET A 23 2.95 -9.97 -1.69
N GLY A 24 3.51 -11.16 -1.84
CA GLY A 24 4.24 -11.87 -0.77
C GLY A 24 5.63 -12.26 -1.25
N ARG A 25 6.63 -12.22 -0.37
CA ARG A 25 7.98 -12.68 -0.65
C ARG A 25 8.59 -13.32 0.58
N ILE A 26 9.06 -14.56 0.46
CA ILE A 26 9.84 -15.19 1.53
C ILE A 26 11.27 -14.64 1.45
N VAL A 27 11.82 -14.33 2.62
CA VAL A 27 13.24 -14.00 2.80
C VAL A 27 13.78 -14.88 3.92
N ARG A 28 14.79 -15.67 3.60
CA ARG A 28 15.42 -16.61 4.53
C ARG A 28 16.71 -16.05 5.11
N ASN A 29 17.16 -16.66 6.19
CA ASN A 29 18.41 -16.30 6.86
C ASN A 29 18.49 -14.83 7.30
N VAL A 30 17.35 -14.21 7.63
CA VAL A 30 17.37 -12.88 8.23
C VAL A 30 17.90 -12.92 9.65
N LYS A 31 18.64 -11.90 10.03
CA LYS A 31 19.08 -11.68 11.40
C LYS A 31 18.33 -10.51 11.99
N VAL A 32 17.32 -10.81 12.80
CA VAL A 32 16.56 -9.78 13.51
C VAL A 32 17.41 -9.19 14.63
N GLY A 33 17.51 -7.85 14.66
CA GLY A 33 18.32 -7.12 15.61
C GLY A 33 18.07 -5.63 15.59
N PRO A 34 18.89 -4.83 16.31
CA PRO A 34 18.74 -3.38 16.27
C PRO A 34 18.97 -2.82 14.87
N SER A 35 18.18 -1.81 14.54
CA SER A 35 18.34 -1.08 13.28
C SER A 35 19.64 -0.24 13.25
N PRO A 36 20.23 -0.01 12.07
CA PRO A 36 21.31 0.97 11.91
C PRO A 36 20.88 2.37 12.37
N GLU A 37 21.85 3.18 12.82
CA GLU A 37 21.58 4.52 13.38
C GLU A 37 20.81 5.44 12.41
N TRP A 38 21.10 5.36 11.11
CA TRP A 38 20.41 6.17 10.12
C TRP A 38 18.92 5.82 10.00
N VAL A 39 18.55 4.53 10.12
CA VAL A 39 17.17 4.04 10.16
C VAL A 39 16.45 4.60 11.39
N VAL A 40 17.08 4.49 12.55
CA VAL A 40 16.51 5.01 13.82
C VAL A 40 16.24 6.49 13.71
N LYS A 41 17.22 7.30 13.25
CA LYS A 41 17.07 8.74 13.06
C LYS A 41 16.00 9.11 12.05
N HIS A 42 15.88 8.33 10.96
CA HIS A 42 14.85 8.55 9.95
C HIS A 42 13.45 8.37 10.55
N LEU A 43 13.22 7.27 11.29
CA LEU A 43 11.94 7.00 11.94
C LEU A 43 11.63 8.04 13.04
N GLU A 44 12.59 8.41 13.85
CA GLU A 44 12.43 9.45 14.88
C GLU A 44 12.03 10.80 14.28
N SER A 45 12.56 11.16 13.10
CA SER A 45 12.23 12.41 12.41
C SER A 45 10.76 12.51 12.00
N VAL A 46 10.07 11.37 11.84
CA VAL A 46 8.64 11.29 11.56
C VAL A 46 7.80 10.86 12.77
N GLY A 47 8.41 10.90 13.98
CA GLY A 47 7.74 10.61 15.24
C GLY A 47 7.51 9.12 15.53
N GLN A 48 8.23 8.24 14.86
CA GLN A 48 8.17 6.80 15.06
C GLN A 48 9.32 6.32 15.96
N LYS A 49 9.06 5.21 16.69
CA LYS A 49 10.10 4.53 17.47
C LYS A 49 10.64 3.35 16.68
N SER A 50 11.96 3.17 16.70
CA SER A 50 12.59 1.96 16.21
C SER A 50 12.21 0.75 17.07
N ILE A 51 11.99 -0.40 16.41
CA ILE A 51 11.63 -1.68 17.05
C ILE A 51 12.74 -2.69 16.77
N ASN A 52 12.94 -3.08 15.52
CA ASN A 52 14.05 -3.90 15.04
C ASN A 52 14.21 -3.65 13.53
N ASN A 53 15.36 -4.05 12.97
CA ASN A 53 15.70 -3.80 11.57
C ASN A 53 14.63 -4.25 10.56
N VAL A 54 13.98 -5.36 10.80
CA VAL A 54 12.98 -5.93 9.88
C VAL A 54 11.66 -5.15 9.93
N VAL A 55 11.15 -4.85 11.13
CA VAL A 55 9.93 -4.07 11.33
C VAL A 55 10.16 -2.62 10.91
N ASP A 56 11.33 -2.06 11.21
CA ASP A 56 11.66 -0.68 10.86
C ASP A 56 11.75 -0.48 9.34
N ALA A 57 12.23 -1.48 8.59
CA ALA A 57 12.18 -1.46 7.13
C ALA A 57 10.74 -1.30 6.61
N THR A 58 9.78 -2.01 7.19
CA THR A 58 8.37 -1.87 6.80
C THR A 58 7.82 -0.47 7.09
N ASN A 59 8.19 0.11 8.23
CA ASN A 59 7.79 1.46 8.59
C ASN A 59 8.43 2.52 7.67
N ILE A 60 9.73 2.42 7.36
CA ILE A 60 10.39 3.35 6.43
C ILE A 60 9.68 3.33 5.07
N VAL A 61 9.46 2.16 4.48
CA VAL A 61 8.78 2.05 3.18
C VAL A 61 7.38 2.68 3.22
N MET A 62 6.63 2.46 4.30
CA MET A 62 5.33 3.09 4.46
C MET A 62 5.42 4.62 4.47
N PHE A 63 6.43 5.22 5.10
CA PHE A 63 6.58 6.68 5.15
C PHE A 63 7.16 7.25 3.85
N ASP A 64 8.10 6.56 3.22
CA ASP A 64 8.78 7.04 2.01
C ASP A 64 7.91 6.92 0.76
N CYS A 65 7.32 5.76 0.51
CA CYS A 65 6.52 5.54 -0.70
C CYS A 65 5.00 5.59 -0.47
N GLY A 66 4.55 5.74 0.79
CA GLY A 66 3.14 5.88 1.12
C GLY A 66 2.31 4.59 1.03
N ASN A 67 2.92 3.43 0.81
CA ASN A 67 2.23 2.13 0.83
C ASN A 67 2.56 1.39 2.13
N PRO A 68 1.57 1.11 3.00
CA PRO A 68 1.82 0.29 4.18
C PRO A 68 2.30 -1.10 3.77
N THR A 69 3.28 -1.58 4.50
CA THR A 69 3.85 -2.92 4.34
C THR A 69 3.87 -3.64 5.68
N HIS A 70 3.97 -4.94 5.65
CA HIS A 70 4.04 -5.76 6.87
C HIS A 70 5.03 -6.91 6.71
N VAL A 71 5.38 -7.51 7.83
CA VAL A 71 6.26 -8.67 7.87
C VAL A 71 5.72 -9.70 8.86
N PHE A 72 5.74 -10.96 8.45
CA PHE A 72 5.36 -12.10 9.27
C PHE A 72 6.56 -13.03 9.49
N ASP A 73 6.58 -13.72 10.62
CA ASP A 73 7.44 -14.89 10.83
C ASP A 73 6.93 -16.06 9.96
N ALA A 74 7.74 -16.50 9.00
CA ALA A 74 7.34 -17.50 8.02
C ALA A 74 6.98 -18.87 8.66
N LYS A 75 7.66 -19.24 9.75
CA LYS A 75 7.37 -20.50 10.47
C LYS A 75 6.01 -20.47 11.15
N LYS A 76 5.60 -19.30 11.63
CA LYS A 76 4.32 -19.10 12.31
C LYS A 76 3.14 -19.02 11.34
N VAL A 77 3.37 -18.61 10.09
CA VAL A 77 2.36 -18.53 9.02
C VAL A 77 2.16 -19.89 8.33
N GLY A 78 3.24 -20.62 8.11
CA GLY A 78 3.24 -21.81 7.27
C GLY A 78 3.22 -21.47 5.76
N SER A 79 2.60 -22.34 4.96
CA SER A 79 2.72 -22.27 3.49
C SER A 79 1.59 -21.52 2.76
N THR A 80 0.62 -20.96 3.47
CA THR A 80 -0.57 -20.37 2.83
C THR A 80 -1.03 -19.13 3.57
N ILE A 81 -1.28 -18.08 2.80
CA ILE A 81 -1.93 -16.84 3.24
C ILE A 81 -3.26 -16.69 2.49
N ARG A 82 -4.32 -16.41 3.23
CA ARG A 82 -5.65 -16.17 2.68
C ARG A 82 -6.15 -14.80 3.09
N ILE A 83 -6.70 -14.06 2.15
CA ILE A 83 -7.31 -12.76 2.40
C ILE A 83 -8.82 -12.92 2.21
N LYS A 84 -9.57 -12.82 3.28
CA LYS A 84 -11.00 -13.12 3.31
C LYS A 84 -11.75 -12.31 4.36
N GLU A 85 -13.08 -12.37 4.33
CA GLU A 85 -13.88 -11.91 5.46
C GLU A 85 -13.74 -12.87 6.66
N THR A 86 -13.83 -12.34 7.86
CA THR A 86 -13.55 -13.05 9.12
C THR A 86 -14.34 -14.36 9.28
N GLY A 87 -15.60 -14.38 8.88
CA GLY A 87 -16.46 -15.56 9.07
C GLY A 87 -16.75 -15.83 10.54
N SER A 88 -16.39 -17.03 11.04
CA SER A 88 -16.74 -17.49 12.39
C SER A 88 -15.79 -17.05 13.50
N GLN A 89 -14.59 -16.56 13.18
CA GLN A 89 -13.64 -16.11 14.20
C GLN A 89 -14.07 -14.75 14.76
N LYS A 90 -14.20 -14.68 16.10
CA LYS A 90 -14.80 -13.52 16.75
C LYS A 90 -13.79 -12.56 17.38
N LYS A 91 -12.54 -12.97 17.57
CA LYS A 91 -11.53 -12.18 18.29
C LYS A 91 -10.15 -12.32 17.67
N VAL A 92 -9.34 -11.29 17.82
CA VAL A 92 -7.93 -11.26 17.42
C VAL A 92 -7.11 -10.52 18.47
N SER A 93 -5.93 -11.07 18.81
CA SER A 93 -4.91 -10.39 19.61
C SER A 93 -4.00 -9.61 18.66
N LEU A 94 -3.92 -8.31 18.85
CA LEU A 94 -3.16 -7.38 18.01
C LEU A 94 -1.78 -7.07 18.58
N LEU A 95 -0.86 -6.68 17.72
CA LEU A 95 0.45 -6.18 18.14
C LEU A 95 0.29 -5.08 19.20
N GLY A 96 1.09 -5.15 20.29
CA GLY A 96 0.93 -4.29 21.46
C GLY A 96 -0.05 -4.82 22.51
N GLY A 97 -0.54 -6.07 22.38
CA GLY A 97 -1.29 -6.80 23.42
C GLY A 97 -2.78 -6.46 23.54
N GLU A 98 -3.32 -5.72 22.60
CA GLU A 98 -4.74 -5.35 22.60
C GLU A 98 -5.59 -6.45 21.93
N GLU A 99 -6.68 -6.86 22.57
CA GLU A 99 -7.65 -7.82 21.99
C GLU A 99 -8.83 -7.04 21.37
N LYS A 100 -9.27 -7.44 20.18
CA LYS A 100 -10.42 -6.84 19.48
C LYS A 100 -11.41 -7.89 19.04
N ASP A 101 -12.69 -7.52 19.13
CA ASP A 101 -13.78 -8.27 18.53
C ASP A 101 -13.82 -8.02 17.01
N LEU A 102 -14.01 -9.10 16.26
CA LEU A 102 -14.13 -9.08 14.80
C LEU A 102 -15.61 -9.21 14.40
N LYS A 103 -16.00 -8.44 13.41
CA LYS A 103 -17.30 -8.59 12.71
C LYS A 103 -17.11 -9.55 11.53
N GLU A 104 -18.16 -10.26 11.16
CA GLU A 104 -18.13 -11.19 10.02
C GLU A 104 -17.67 -10.56 8.72
N THR A 105 -17.90 -9.25 8.56
CA THR A 105 -17.54 -8.46 7.36
C THR A 105 -16.16 -7.82 7.40
N ASP A 106 -15.41 -7.95 8.52
CA ASP A 106 -14.06 -7.42 8.62
C ASP A 106 -13.13 -8.25 7.73
N LEU A 107 -12.27 -7.56 6.97
CA LEU A 107 -11.29 -8.20 6.12
C LEU A 107 -10.08 -8.59 6.95
N VAL A 108 -9.70 -9.86 6.87
CA VAL A 108 -8.58 -10.41 7.62
C VAL A 108 -7.60 -11.14 6.70
N ILE A 109 -6.36 -11.23 7.18
CA ILE A 109 -5.33 -12.08 6.61
C ILE A 109 -5.21 -13.28 7.54
N THR A 110 -5.31 -14.50 7.00
CA THR A 110 -5.25 -15.75 7.75
C THR A 110 -4.17 -16.67 7.19
N ASP A 111 -3.75 -17.62 7.99
CA ASP A 111 -2.98 -18.78 7.54
C ASP A 111 -3.86 -19.83 6.83
N GLY A 112 -3.26 -20.97 6.45
CA GLY A 112 -3.97 -22.08 5.79
C GLY A 112 -5.02 -22.77 6.65
N GLU A 113 -4.95 -22.60 7.97
CA GLU A 113 -5.87 -23.18 8.96
C GLU A 113 -6.95 -22.19 9.43
N ASP A 114 -7.07 -21.05 8.74
CA ASP A 114 -7.99 -19.94 9.06
C ASP A 114 -7.68 -19.18 10.35
N ASN A 115 -6.49 -19.32 10.93
CA ASN A 115 -6.12 -18.48 12.07
C ASN A 115 -5.80 -17.06 11.59
N VAL A 116 -6.34 -16.05 12.25
CA VAL A 116 -6.11 -14.64 11.89
C VAL A 116 -4.70 -14.22 12.25
N LEU A 117 -3.97 -13.73 11.24
CA LEU A 117 -2.63 -13.17 11.32
C LEU A 117 -2.67 -11.65 11.46
N ALA A 118 -3.62 -11.00 10.80
CA ALA A 118 -3.77 -9.55 10.81
C ALA A 118 -5.20 -9.12 10.43
N ILE A 119 -5.58 -7.91 10.84
CA ILE A 119 -6.73 -7.20 10.27
C ILE A 119 -6.21 -6.43 9.06
N ALA A 120 -6.67 -6.81 7.87
CA ALA A 120 -6.16 -6.31 6.59
C ALA A 120 -6.18 -4.79 6.48
N GLY A 121 -5.01 -4.19 6.28
CA GLY A 121 -4.85 -2.73 6.17
C GLY A 121 -5.04 -1.94 7.46
N VAL A 122 -5.24 -2.60 8.59
CA VAL A 122 -5.51 -1.97 9.88
C VAL A 122 -4.38 -2.19 10.87
N LYS A 123 -4.14 -3.44 11.28
CA LYS A 123 -3.10 -3.77 12.27
C LYS A 123 -2.73 -5.25 12.24
N GLY A 124 -1.45 -5.54 12.40
CA GLY A 124 -0.94 -6.90 12.55
C GLY A 124 -1.40 -7.57 13.86
N GLY A 125 -1.54 -8.89 13.82
CA GLY A 125 -1.80 -9.72 14.98
C GLY A 125 -0.52 -10.25 15.60
N THR A 126 -0.60 -10.73 16.85
CA THR A 126 0.54 -11.29 17.58
C THR A 126 0.94 -12.71 17.11
N ARG A 127 0.03 -13.42 16.42
CA ARG A 127 0.23 -14.83 16.06
C ARG A 127 1.47 -15.07 15.19
N ALA A 128 1.74 -14.20 14.24
CA ALA A 128 2.89 -14.29 13.34
C ALA A 128 3.88 -13.14 13.51
N GLU A 129 3.94 -12.59 14.71
CA GLU A 129 4.88 -11.52 15.07
C GLU A 129 6.33 -12.00 14.94
N VAL A 130 7.16 -11.15 14.35
CA VAL A 130 8.61 -11.34 14.23
C VAL A 130 9.25 -11.06 15.57
N ASP A 131 10.12 -11.96 16.01
CA ASP A 131 10.91 -11.85 17.24
C ASP A 131 12.42 -12.10 16.99
N GLU A 132 13.22 -12.03 18.01
CA GLU A 132 14.68 -12.19 17.93
C GLU A 132 15.15 -13.58 17.44
N ASN A 133 14.28 -14.58 17.48
CA ASN A 133 14.54 -15.95 17.02
C ASN A 133 14.05 -16.21 15.60
N THR A 134 13.39 -15.22 14.97
CA THR A 134 12.88 -15.32 13.61
C THR A 134 14.07 -15.31 12.64
N ALA A 135 14.17 -16.35 11.82
CA ALA A 135 15.19 -16.48 10.78
C ALA A 135 14.63 -16.36 9.35
N ASP A 136 13.36 -16.72 9.17
CA ASP A 136 12.67 -16.65 7.89
C ASP A 136 11.44 -15.77 8.02
N ILE A 137 11.27 -14.84 7.10
CA ILE A 137 10.18 -13.88 7.12
C ILE A 137 9.37 -13.92 5.81
N ILE A 138 8.13 -13.47 5.87
CA ILE A 138 7.31 -13.18 4.71
C ILE A 138 7.10 -11.67 4.67
N LEU A 139 7.60 -11.01 3.62
CA LEU A 139 7.28 -9.63 3.32
C LEU A 139 5.89 -9.58 2.72
N GLU A 140 5.06 -8.68 3.22
CA GLU A 140 3.72 -8.40 2.73
C GLU A 140 3.64 -6.98 2.18
N VAL A 141 3.18 -6.84 0.94
CA VAL A 141 2.79 -5.55 0.38
C VAL A 141 1.46 -5.72 -0.33
N ALA A 142 0.43 -5.09 0.21
CA ALA A 142 -0.92 -5.27 -0.29
C ALA A 142 -1.63 -3.94 -0.58
N ASN A 143 -2.80 -4.05 -1.21
CA ASN A 143 -3.72 -2.93 -1.41
C ASN A 143 -5.15 -3.38 -1.09
N PHE A 144 -5.79 -2.65 -0.20
CA PHE A 144 -7.12 -2.95 0.30
C PHE A 144 -8.12 -1.85 -0.02
N ASP A 145 -9.40 -2.21 -0.08
CA ASP A 145 -10.50 -1.27 -0.28
C ASP A 145 -10.54 -0.20 0.82
N PRO A 146 -10.50 1.10 0.46
CA PRO A 146 -10.41 2.20 1.42
C PRO A 146 -11.61 2.29 2.35
N VAL A 147 -12.81 1.96 1.84
CA VAL A 147 -14.04 2.03 2.62
C VAL A 147 -14.07 0.94 3.68
N THR A 148 -13.64 -0.26 3.33
CA THR A 148 -13.52 -1.40 4.25
C THR A 148 -12.53 -1.09 5.37
N VAL A 149 -11.32 -0.66 5.04
CA VAL A 149 -10.29 -0.30 6.04
C VAL A 149 -10.79 0.80 6.99
N ARG A 150 -11.39 1.86 6.44
CA ARG A 150 -11.93 2.96 7.24
C ARG A 150 -13.06 2.52 8.18
N LYS A 151 -13.98 1.69 7.69
CA LYS A 151 -15.10 1.18 8.50
C LYS A 151 -14.62 0.28 9.63
N THR A 152 -13.70 -0.64 9.34
CA THR A 152 -13.13 -1.55 10.34
C THR A 152 -12.32 -0.77 11.38
N GLY A 153 -11.40 0.12 10.95
CA GLY A 153 -10.60 0.93 11.87
C GLY A 153 -11.44 1.77 12.83
N ARG A 154 -12.41 2.52 12.28
CA ARG A 154 -13.33 3.34 13.11
C ARG A 154 -14.21 2.48 14.03
N GLY A 155 -14.71 1.36 13.53
CA GLY A 155 -15.55 0.43 14.30
C GLY A 155 -14.84 -0.16 15.51
N MET A 156 -13.51 -0.32 15.43
CA MET A 156 -12.65 -0.84 16.51
C MET A 156 -11.98 0.27 17.34
N GLY A 157 -12.13 1.53 16.97
CA GLY A 157 -11.45 2.66 17.62
C GLY A 157 -9.93 2.66 17.36
N LEU A 158 -9.49 2.11 16.23
CA LEU A 158 -8.09 2.04 15.84
C LEU A 158 -7.72 3.18 14.86
N PHE A 159 -6.58 3.83 15.12
CA PHE A 159 -6.06 4.94 14.33
C PHE A 159 -4.58 4.71 14.04
N THR A 160 -4.27 3.86 13.06
CA THR A 160 -2.90 3.53 12.67
C THR A 160 -2.44 4.34 11.46
N ASP A 161 -1.13 4.43 11.25
CA ASP A 161 -0.56 5.06 10.05
C ASP A 161 -0.91 4.29 8.77
N ALA A 162 -1.15 2.97 8.86
CA ALA A 162 -1.66 2.17 7.76
C ALA A 162 -3.10 2.57 7.38
N ILE A 163 -4.01 2.70 8.37
CA ILE A 163 -5.39 3.14 8.12
C ILE A 163 -5.40 4.50 7.42
N LYS A 164 -4.64 5.49 7.93
CA LYS A 164 -4.57 6.84 7.33
C LYS A 164 -4.19 6.83 5.85
N ARG A 165 -3.38 5.87 5.42
CA ARG A 165 -2.97 5.73 4.02
C ARG A 165 -4.01 4.98 3.20
N PHE A 166 -4.41 3.81 3.63
CA PHE A 166 -5.39 3.01 2.89
C PHE A 166 -6.76 3.69 2.77
N GLU A 167 -7.25 4.38 3.81
CA GLU A 167 -8.55 5.06 3.74
C GLU A 167 -8.62 6.20 2.72
N ASN A 168 -7.46 6.68 2.23
CA ASN A 168 -7.33 7.69 1.19
C ASN A 168 -7.15 7.12 -0.22
N ASP A 169 -7.48 5.86 -0.43
CA ASP A 169 -7.51 5.19 -1.73
C ASP A 169 -6.16 5.15 -2.47
N LEU A 170 -5.31 4.22 -2.06
CA LEU A 170 -4.02 4.00 -2.71
C LEU A 170 -4.18 3.18 -4.00
N SER A 171 -3.42 3.56 -5.04
CA SER A 171 -3.32 2.75 -6.25
C SER A 171 -2.63 1.41 -5.96
N PRO A 172 -3.21 0.25 -6.36
CA PRO A 172 -2.58 -1.05 -6.19
C PRO A 172 -1.28 -1.22 -7.01
N VAL A 173 -1.05 -0.37 -8.02
CA VAL A 173 0.21 -0.34 -8.77
C VAL A 173 1.39 0.08 -7.88
N ARG A 174 1.14 0.89 -6.85
CA ARG A 174 2.14 1.33 -5.88
C ARG A 174 2.82 0.17 -5.13
N ALA A 175 2.11 -0.95 -4.94
CA ALA A 175 2.63 -2.10 -4.21
C ALA A 175 3.95 -2.66 -4.82
N GLU A 176 4.13 -2.58 -6.12
CA GLU A 176 5.37 -3.02 -6.76
C GLU A 176 6.58 -2.17 -6.34
N TYR A 177 6.41 -0.85 -6.29
CA TYR A 177 7.46 0.06 -5.82
C TYR A 177 7.81 -0.23 -4.35
N ALA A 178 6.78 -0.40 -3.52
CA ALA A 178 6.97 -0.70 -2.11
C ALA A 178 7.66 -2.05 -1.88
N MET A 179 7.34 -3.10 -2.64
CA MET A 179 7.99 -4.40 -2.51
C MET A 179 9.47 -4.35 -2.92
N ARG A 180 9.81 -3.58 -3.96
CA ARG A 180 11.20 -3.39 -4.38
C ARG A 180 12.00 -2.66 -3.33
N GLU A 181 11.46 -1.57 -2.80
CA GLU A 181 12.10 -0.76 -1.74
C GLU A 181 12.28 -1.58 -0.46
N LEU A 182 11.22 -2.28 -0.03
CA LEU A 182 11.28 -3.14 1.15
C LEU A 182 12.33 -4.24 1.00
N SER A 183 12.38 -4.90 -0.15
CA SER A 183 13.39 -5.92 -0.42
C SER A 183 14.82 -5.36 -0.39
N ALA A 184 15.02 -4.14 -0.93
CA ALA A 184 16.33 -3.48 -0.92
C ALA A 184 16.78 -3.12 0.50
N LEU A 185 15.90 -2.56 1.33
CA LEU A 185 16.19 -2.24 2.73
C LEU A 185 16.49 -3.49 3.57
N ILE A 186 15.74 -4.57 3.38
CA ILE A 186 16.02 -5.83 4.07
C ILE A 186 17.39 -6.37 3.63
N PHE A 187 17.71 -6.33 2.34
CA PHE A 187 19.04 -6.75 1.84
C PHE A 187 20.18 -5.92 2.44
N GLU A 188 20.01 -4.59 2.56
CA GLU A 188 21.00 -3.71 3.16
C GLU A 188 21.26 -4.03 4.64
N MET A 189 20.19 -4.33 5.39
CA MET A 189 20.27 -4.59 6.83
C MET A 189 20.52 -6.07 7.20
N CYS A 190 20.31 -6.98 6.26
CA CYS A 190 20.50 -8.42 6.41
C CYS A 190 21.24 -8.94 5.15
N PRO A 191 22.56 -8.67 5.00
CA PRO A 191 23.27 -8.98 3.76
C PRO A 191 23.40 -10.48 3.45
N ASP A 192 23.23 -11.34 4.44
CA ASP A 192 23.24 -12.82 4.29
C ASP A 192 21.84 -13.38 3.97
N ALA A 193 20.83 -12.53 3.84
CA ALA A 193 19.48 -12.95 3.56
C ALA A 193 19.30 -13.46 2.11
N GLU A 194 18.56 -14.54 1.96
CA GLU A 194 18.23 -15.17 0.68
C GLU A 194 16.79 -14.85 0.29
N PHE A 195 16.59 -14.27 -0.89
CA PHE A 195 15.30 -13.81 -1.35
C PHE A 195 14.70 -14.80 -2.36
N GLU A 196 13.50 -15.32 -2.06
CA GLU A 196 12.72 -16.10 -2.99
C GLU A 196 11.97 -15.21 -3.99
N ASP A 197 11.32 -15.82 -4.97
CA ASP A 197 10.52 -15.10 -5.95
C ASP A 197 9.31 -14.42 -5.31
N ILE A 198 8.87 -13.32 -5.92
CA ILE A 198 7.70 -12.59 -5.48
C ILE A 198 6.44 -13.31 -5.99
N VAL A 199 5.54 -13.65 -5.07
CA VAL A 199 4.18 -14.05 -5.39
C VAL A 199 3.35 -12.77 -5.50
N ASP A 200 2.70 -12.55 -6.65
CA ASP A 200 1.90 -11.35 -6.93
C ASP A 200 0.51 -11.76 -7.44
N VAL A 201 -0.49 -11.58 -6.59
CA VAL A 201 -1.89 -11.78 -6.96
C VAL A 201 -2.52 -10.43 -7.20
N PHE A 202 -2.78 -10.10 -8.48
CA PHE A 202 -3.32 -8.82 -8.90
C PHE A 202 -4.56 -9.02 -9.77
N PRO A 203 -5.74 -9.22 -9.15
CA PRO A 203 -7.01 -9.23 -9.88
C PRO A 203 -7.22 -7.90 -10.59
N ASP A 204 -7.84 -7.94 -11.77
CA ASP A 204 -8.14 -6.74 -12.58
C ASP A 204 -6.93 -5.85 -12.89
N LYS A 205 -5.72 -6.41 -12.98
CA LYS A 205 -4.46 -5.68 -13.22
C LYS A 205 -4.61 -4.63 -14.33
N GLN A 206 -5.17 -5.01 -15.48
CA GLN A 206 -5.33 -4.12 -16.63
C GLN A 206 -6.14 -2.86 -16.31
N LYS A 207 -7.18 -2.97 -15.48
CA LYS A 207 -8.00 -1.83 -15.02
C LYS A 207 -7.18 -0.79 -14.26
N TRP A 208 -6.19 -1.23 -13.49
CA TRP A 208 -5.39 -0.36 -12.64
C TRP A 208 -4.15 0.21 -13.34
N GLU A 209 -3.63 -0.50 -14.33
CA GLU A 209 -2.47 -0.07 -15.12
C GLU A 209 -2.84 0.86 -16.28
N THR A 210 -4.14 1.03 -16.55
CA THR A 210 -4.65 1.88 -17.64
C THR A 210 -5.47 3.02 -17.09
N ARG A 211 -5.19 4.25 -17.57
CA ARG A 211 -5.97 5.45 -17.25
C ARG A 211 -6.54 6.01 -18.54
N GLN A 212 -7.73 6.58 -18.46
CA GLN A 212 -8.32 7.29 -19.58
C GLN A 212 -7.72 8.68 -19.69
N ASP A 213 -7.46 9.12 -20.92
CA ASP A 213 -7.06 10.49 -21.20
C ASP A 213 -8.19 11.46 -20.84
N ILE A 214 -7.81 12.63 -20.33
CA ILE A 214 -8.73 13.70 -19.97
C ILE A 214 -8.48 14.87 -20.94
N GLU A 215 -9.51 15.24 -21.69
CA GLU A 215 -9.46 16.40 -22.60
C GLU A 215 -9.96 17.65 -21.89
N ILE A 216 -9.20 18.76 -22.00
CA ILE A 216 -9.55 20.05 -21.39
C ILE A 216 -9.00 21.22 -22.22
N THR A 217 -9.74 22.33 -22.30
CA THR A 217 -9.31 23.56 -22.99
C THR A 217 -9.00 24.68 -22.00
N THR A 218 -8.18 25.65 -22.44
CA THR A 218 -7.89 26.87 -21.66
C THR A 218 -9.17 27.66 -21.35
N ASP A 219 -10.09 27.75 -22.31
CA ASP A 219 -11.37 28.43 -22.10
C ASP A 219 -12.22 27.77 -21.01
N TYR A 220 -12.29 26.42 -21.02
CA TYR A 220 -13.00 25.68 -19.98
C TYR A 220 -12.43 25.94 -18.59
N ILE A 221 -11.08 25.92 -18.44
CA ILE A 221 -10.39 26.19 -17.17
C ILE A 221 -10.73 27.59 -16.68
N ASN A 222 -10.52 28.59 -17.54
CA ASN A 222 -10.78 30.01 -17.22
C ASN A 222 -12.23 30.25 -16.82
N LYS A 223 -13.17 29.67 -17.57
CA LYS A 223 -14.59 29.77 -17.24
C LYS A 223 -14.95 29.16 -15.89
N LYS A 224 -14.31 28.05 -15.50
CA LYS A 224 -14.57 27.39 -14.20
C LYS A 224 -13.95 28.14 -13.03
N LEU A 225 -12.76 28.70 -13.20
CA LEU A 225 -12.04 29.44 -12.16
C LEU A 225 -12.38 30.93 -12.11
N GLY A 226 -13.05 31.46 -13.12
CA GLY A 226 -13.25 32.90 -13.24
C GLY A 226 -11.94 33.66 -13.51
N SER A 227 -10.97 33.01 -14.15
CA SER A 227 -9.61 33.46 -14.37
C SER A 227 -9.37 33.85 -15.84
N ASN A 228 -8.14 34.24 -16.14
CA ASN A 228 -7.71 34.63 -17.50
C ASN A 228 -6.28 34.07 -17.77
N PHE A 229 -6.04 32.84 -17.36
CA PHE A 229 -4.76 32.17 -17.57
C PHE A 229 -4.48 31.96 -19.07
N LYS A 230 -3.19 32.06 -19.40
CA LYS A 230 -2.70 31.75 -20.76
C LYS A 230 -2.38 30.24 -20.85
N GLU A 231 -2.36 29.73 -22.07
CA GLU A 231 -1.99 28.33 -22.34
C GLU A 231 -0.63 27.97 -21.76
N GLU A 232 0.37 28.86 -21.92
CA GLU A 232 1.73 28.67 -21.40
C GLU A 232 1.77 28.51 -19.86
N GLU A 233 0.90 29.22 -19.13
CA GLU A 233 0.80 29.11 -17.68
C GLU A 233 0.24 27.74 -17.28
N ILE A 234 -0.77 27.26 -17.99
CA ILE A 234 -1.37 25.93 -17.79
C ILE A 234 -0.35 24.83 -18.11
N GLU A 235 0.35 24.92 -19.24
CA GLU A 235 1.42 23.97 -19.60
C GLU A 235 2.50 23.90 -18.54
N ASN A 236 2.92 25.05 -18.03
CA ASN A 236 3.92 25.12 -16.96
C ASN A 236 3.43 24.38 -15.68
N VAL A 237 2.16 24.55 -15.31
CA VAL A 237 1.58 23.82 -14.18
C VAL A 237 1.60 22.32 -14.41
N LEU A 238 1.13 21.86 -15.57
CA LEU A 238 1.11 20.42 -15.90
C LEU A 238 2.54 19.83 -15.87
N MET A 239 3.52 20.54 -16.44
CA MET A 239 4.93 20.12 -16.40
C MET A 239 5.49 20.08 -14.96
N ARG A 240 5.23 21.10 -14.15
CA ARG A 240 5.68 21.14 -12.73
C ARG A 240 5.07 20.02 -11.90
N LEU A 241 3.83 19.67 -12.16
CA LEU A 241 3.14 18.55 -11.51
C LEU A 241 3.51 17.19 -12.12
N ARG A 242 4.37 17.17 -13.15
CA ARG A 242 4.74 15.95 -13.89
C ARG A 242 3.54 15.21 -14.47
N ILE A 243 2.53 15.94 -14.87
CA ILE A 243 1.36 15.40 -15.54
C ILE A 243 1.65 15.39 -17.05
N SER A 244 1.63 14.21 -17.65
CA SER A 244 1.87 14.03 -19.08
C SER A 244 0.69 14.56 -19.88
N PHE A 245 0.95 15.33 -20.94
CA PHE A 245 -0.06 15.83 -21.84
C PHE A 245 0.46 15.97 -23.28
N ARG A 246 -0.45 16.06 -24.23
CA ARG A 246 -0.19 16.44 -25.62
C ARG A 246 -1.20 17.49 -26.04
N ARG A 247 -0.89 18.24 -27.12
CA ARG A 247 -1.81 19.23 -27.69
C ARG A 247 -2.58 18.63 -28.87
N GLU A 248 -3.88 18.82 -28.86
CA GLU A 248 -4.76 18.52 -29.99
C GLU A 248 -5.63 19.75 -30.28
N GLY A 249 -5.21 20.56 -31.24
CA GLY A 249 -5.83 21.88 -31.52
C GLY A 249 -5.74 22.80 -30.29
N GLU A 250 -6.89 23.27 -29.81
CA GLU A 250 -6.99 24.14 -28.61
C GLU A 250 -7.04 23.33 -27.30
N ALA A 251 -7.10 21.99 -27.37
CA ALA A 251 -7.22 21.14 -26.21
C ALA A 251 -5.87 20.62 -25.72
N PHE A 252 -5.77 20.45 -24.40
CA PHE A 252 -4.81 19.60 -23.75
C PHE A 252 -5.43 18.21 -23.57
N VAL A 253 -4.79 17.19 -24.09
CA VAL A 253 -5.15 15.80 -23.83
C VAL A 253 -4.16 15.28 -22.79
N VAL A 254 -4.64 15.15 -21.58
CA VAL A 254 -3.85 14.81 -20.38
C VAL A 254 -3.94 13.32 -20.12
N SER A 255 -2.78 12.65 -19.95
CA SER A 255 -2.68 11.24 -19.58
C SER A 255 -2.31 11.12 -18.11
N PRO A 256 -3.28 10.89 -17.20
CA PRO A 256 -3.00 10.81 -15.78
C PRO A 256 -2.08 9.64 -15.45
N PHE A 257 -1.10 9.87 -14.55
CA PHE A 257 -0.26 8.80 -14.03
C PHE A 257 -1.09 7.81 -13.19
N VAL A 258 -0.80 6.52 -13.31
CA VAL A 258 -1.59 5.42 -12.69
C VAL A 258 -1.68 5.49 -11.16
N LEU A 259 -0.83 6.26 -10.51
CA LEU A 259 -0.90 6.49 -9.06
C LEU A 259 -1.81 7.67 -8.69
N ARG A 260 -2.23 8.51 -9.64
CA ARG A 260 -3.12 9.65 -9.41
C ARG A 260 -4.58 9.22 -9.62
N LEU A 261 -5.13 8.49 -8.65
CA LEU A 261 -6.52 7.99 -8.69
C LEU A 261 -7.55 9.13 -8.61
N ASP A 262 -7.15 10.26 -8.11
CA ASP A 262 -7.91 11.50 -7.97
C ASP A 262 -8.18 12.23 -9.31
N LEU A 263 -7.31 12.04 -10.32
CA LEU A 263 -7.49 12.66 -11.64
C LEU A 263 -8.41 11.78 -12.51
N ILE A 264 -9.71 12.06 -12.48
CA ILE A 264 -10.74 11.26 -13.17
C ILE A 264 -11.35 12.04 -14.34
N GLY A 265 -11.47 13.35 -14.22
CA GLY A 265 -12.12 14.17 -15.22
C GLY A 265 -11.61 15.61 -15.30
N PRO A 266 -12.17 16.44 -16.22
CA PRO A 266 -11.69 17.79 -16.44
C PRO A 266 -11.72 18.71 -15.21
N LEU A 267 -12.66 18.50 -14.28
CA LEU A 267 -12.77 19.31 -13.06
C LEU A 267 -11.60 19.08 -12.10
N ASP A 268 -11.05 17.86 -12.05
CA ASP A 268 -9.89 17.55 -11.23
C ASP A 268 -8.65 18.30 -11.74
N LEU A 269 -8.51 18.44 -13.07
CA LEU A 269 -7.45 19.24 -13.67
C LEU A 269 -7.65 20.74 -13.40
N VAL A 270 -8.89 21.22 -13.41
CA VAL A 270 -9.20 22.62 -13.03
C VAL A 270 -8.75 22.88 -11.58
N GLU A 271 -9.03 21.94 -10.67
CA GLU A 271 -8.58 22.03 -9.27
C GLU A 271 -7.06 22.10 -9.18
N GLU A 272 -6.35 21.18 -9.84
CA GLU A 272 -4.88 21.15 -9.83
C GLU A 272 -4.27 22.47 -10.35
N ILE A 273 -4.83 23.02 -11.43
CA ILE A 273 -4.35 24.27 -12.02
C ILE A 273 -4.66 25.45 -11.08
N GLY A 274 -5.89 25.53 -10.58
CA GLY A 274 -6.30 26.57 -9.62
C GLY A 274 -5.49 26.56 -8.34
N ARG A 275 -5.19 25.37 -7.81
CA ARG A 275 -4.37 25.21 -6.62
C ARG A 275 -2.92 25.74 -6.79
N VAL A 276 -2.38 25.70 -7.99
CA VAL A 276 -1.01 26.16 -8.27
C VAL A 276 -0.95 27.63 -8.68
N LEU A 277 -1.91 28.11 -9.49
CA LEU A 277 -1.94 29.49 -10.01
C LEU A 277 -2.73 30.45 -9.10
N GLY A 278 -3.59 29.94 -8.26
CA GLY A 278 -4.50 30.69 -7.38
C GLY A 278 -5.95 30.63 -7.89
N TYR A 279 -6.88 30.87 -6.98
CA TYR A 279 -8.33 30.97 -7.26
C TYR A 279 -8.73 32.43 -7.40
#